data_166916128c5b1f7aa6e43f6907344160
#
_entry.id   166916128c5b1f7aa6e43f6907344160
#
_cell.length_a   1.000
_cell.length_b   1.000
_cell.length_c   1.000
_cell.angle_alpha   90.00
_cell.angle_beta   90.00
_cell.angle_gamma   90.00
#
_symmetry.space_group_name_H-M   'P 1'
#
loop_
_entity.id
_entity.type
_entity.pdbx_description
1 polymer ?
#
loop_
_entity_poly.entity_id
_entity_poly.type
_entity_poly.pdbx_seq_one_letter_code
_entity_poly.pdbx_strand_id
1 'polypeptide(L)'
;MVAASDPNIKLGFGGEDGTALLRDNLSKPKSDGLWKEIARVLALGGAFRGPSAFHAPYVSSNWPDGADSFECGAIIGGNVILRRGPAPDAAIVTRTSYAIVRVLGRGPEVRDWSPVRLSTGQEGYVHDDFLMGATGLRAIFALTNGQWRMASLVAGD
;
A
#
# COMPACT_ATOMS: atom_id res chain seq x y z
N MET A 1 -12.26 -14.83 1.22
CA MET A 1 -11.31 -14.10 2.08
C MET A 1 -11.58 -14.30 3.57
N VAL A 2 -12.77 -14.01 4.10
CA VAL A 2 -13.09 -14.21 5.55
C VAL A 2 -12.82 -15.63 6.02
N ALA A 3 -13.17 -16.65 5.24
CA ALA A 3 -12.92 -18.06 5.57
C ALA A 3 -11.42 -18.43 5.61
N ALA A 4 -10.56 -17.66 4.94
CA ALA A 4 -9.10 -17.84 4.93
C ALA A 4 -8.40 -16.95 5.97
N SER A 5 -9.16 -16.25 6.84
CA SER A 5 -8.61 -15.42 7.90
C SER A 5 -8.55 -16.19 9.21
N ASP A 6 -7.62 -15.79 10.08
CA ASP A 6 -7.61 -16.24 11.48
C ASP A 6 -8.88 -15.74 12.19
N PRO A 7 -9.52 -16.55 13.05
CA PRO A 7 -10.66 -16.09 13.83
C PRO A 7 -10.39 -14.80 14.63
N ASN A 8 -9.16 -14.62 15.08
CA ASN A 8 -8.70 -13.48 15.86
C ASN A 8 -7.87 -12.47 15.01
N ILE A 9 -8.14 -12.40 13.71
CA ILE A 9 -7.42 -11.50 12.80
C ILE A 9 -7.35 -10.07 13.37
N LYS A 10 -6.14 -9.49 13.35
CA LYS A 10 -5.90 -8.11 13.76
C LYS A 10 -6.30 -7.13 12.66
N LEU A 11 -7.11 -6.12 13.01
CA LEU A 11 -7.63 -5.11 12.08
C LEU A 11 -7.19 -3.69 12.45
N GLY A 12 -6.42 -3.52 13.53
CA GLY A 12 -5.89 -2.24 13.99
C GLY A 12 -4.91 -2.39 15.14
N PHE A 13 -4.33 -1.26 15.56
CA PHE A 13 -3.34 -1.19 16.65
C PHE A 13 -3.97 -0.81 18.00
N GLY A 14 -5.13 -1.34 18.35
CA GLY A 14 -5.77 -1.07 19.63
C GLY A 14 -7.31 -0.97 19.55
N GLY A 15 -7.90 -1.56 18.53
CA GLY A 15 -9.35 -1.62 18.34
C GLY A 15 -9.91 -3.04 18.52
N GLU A 16 -11.16 -3.18 18.12
CA GLU A 16 -11.80 -4.49 18.01
C GLU A 16 -11.16 -5.29 16.85
N ASP A 17 -11.04 -6.59 17.04
CA ASP A 17 -10.42 -7.53 16.11
C ASP A 17 -11.39 -8.66 15.75
N GLY A 18 -10.95 -9.54 14.87
CA GLY A 18 -11.64 -10.78 14.55
C GLY A 18 -12.44 -10.77 13.25
N THR A 19 -12.81 -11.97 12.83
CA THR A 19 -13.47 -12.19 11.54
C THR A 19 -14.88 -11.58 11.46
N ALA A 20 -15.56 -11.38 12.60
CA ALA A 20 -16.87 -10.72 12.64
C ALA A 20 -16.77 -9.26 12.21
N LEU A 21 -15.80 -8.52 12.75
CA LEU A 21 -15.53 -7.13 12.38
C LEU A 21 -15.03 -7.02 10.93
N LEU A 22 -14.15 -7.94 10.49
CA LEU A 22 -13.72 -7.98 9.10
C LEU A 22 -14.91 -8.14 8.15
N ARG A 23 -15.83 -9.06 8.46
CA ARG A 23 -17.03 -9.27 7.66
C ARG A 23 -17.92 -8.04 7.63
N ASP A 24 -18.13 -7.39 8.77
CA ASP A 24 -18.92 -6.17 8.88
C ASP A 24 -18.30 -5.05 8.02
N ASN A 25 -16.99 -4.82 8.14
CA ASN A 25 -16.28 -3.82 7.34
C ASN A 25 -16.38 -4.06 5.83
N LEU A 26 -16.30 -5.32 5.40
CA LEU A 26 -16.42 -5.73 4.00
C LEU A 26 -17.84 -5.69 3.44
N SER A 27 -18.85 -5.67 4.33
CA SER A 27 -20.27 -5.65 3.95
C SER A 27 -20.87 -4.24 3.91
N LYS A 28 -20.14 -3.22 4.35
CA LYS A 28 -20.64 -1.83 4.37
C LYS A 28 -20.85 -1.28 2.95
N PRO A 29 -21.85 -0.43 2.72
CA PRO A 29 -22.16 0.11 1.40
C PRO A 29 -21.03 0.89 0.71
N LYS A 30 -20.01 1.29 1.46
CA LYS A 30 -18.80 1.99 0.97
C LYS A 30 -17.54 1.12 0.99
N SER A 31 -17.67 -0.18 1.09
CA SER A 31 -16.54 -1.13 1.17
C SER A 31 -15.77 -1.31 -0.15
N ASP A 32 -16.26 -0.79 -1.27
CA ASP A 32 -15.58 -0.91 -2.57
C ASP A 32 -14.14 -0.39 -2.53
N GLY A 33 -13.87 0.69 -1.78
CA GLY A 33 -12.52 1.21 -1.56
C GLY A 33 -11.63 0.19 -0.84
N LEU A 34 -12.13 -0.42 0.23
CA LEU A 34 -11.39 -1.44 1.00
C LEU A 34 -11.10 -2.68 0.14
N TRP A 35 -12.07 -3.14 -0.66
CA TRP A 35 -11.87 -4.26 -1.57
C TRP A 35 -10.78 -3.98 -2.62
N LYS A 36 -10.79 -2.77 -3.20
CA LYS A 36 -9.75 -2.34 -4.14
C LYS A 36 -8.36 -2.31 -3.49
N GLU A 37 -8.27 -1.77 -2.29
CA GLU A 37 -6.99 -1.72 -1.55
C GLU A 37 -6.50 -3.12 -1.18
N ILE A 38 -7.36 -4.03 -0.74
CA ILE A 38 -6.98 -5.42 -0.47
C ILE A 38 -6.50 -6.10 -1.76
N ALA A 39 -7.23 -5.95 -2.85
CA ALA A 39 -6.83 -6.52 -4.14
C ALA A 39 -5.47 -5.97 -4.59
N ARG A 40 -5.23 -4.67 -4.43
CA ARG A 40 -3.95 -4.00 -4.72
C ARG A 40 -2.81 -4.56 -3.88
N VAL A 41 -3.01 -4.68 -2.56
CA VAL A 41 -2.04 -5.26 -1.62
C VAL A 41 -1.64 -6.67 -2.05
N LEU A 42 -2.62 -7.52 -2.38
CA LEU A 42 -2.36 -8.90 -2.77
C LEU A 42 -1.71 -9.01 -4.16
N ALA A 43 -2.10 -8.15 -5.11
CA ALA A 43 -1.53 -8.13 -6.46
C ALA A 43 -0.06 -7.70 -6.49
N LEU A 44 0.38 -6.90 -5.52
CA LEU A 44 1.78 -6.46 -5.39
C LEU A 44 2.70 -7.52 -4.78
N GLY A 45 2.16 -8.71 -4.48
CA GLY A 45 2.95 -9.78 -3.87
C GLY A 45 3.42 -9.44 -2.46
N GLY A 46 4.50 -10.10 -2.03
CA GLY A 46 5.04 -9.90 -0.69
C GLY A 46 6.36 -10.62 -0.48
N ALA A 47 6.79 -10.69 0.76
CA ALA A 47 7.99 -11.41 1.15
C ALA A 47 7.74 -12.33 2.35
N PHE A 48 8.44 -13.45 2.38
CA PHE A 48 8.46 -14.31 3.55
C PHE A 48 9.32 -13.69 4.67
N ARG A 49 8.81 -13.77 5.88
CA ARG A 49 9.50 -13.44 7.11
C ARG A 49 9.67 -14.73 7.92
N GLY A 50 10.71 -15.47 7.61
CA GLY A 50 10.90 -16.83 8.12
C GLY A 50 9.94 -17.84 7.46
N PRO A 51 9.88 -19.09 7.98
CA PRO A 51 9.14 -20.19 7.34
C PRO A 51 7.62 -20.12 7.55
N SER A 52 7.14 -19.31 8.48
CA SER A 52 5.74 -19.32 8.93
C SER A 52 5.02 -17.98 8.81
N ALA A 53 5.65 -16.95 8.23
CA ALA A 53 5.00 -15.66 8.00
C ALA A 53 5.25 -15.15 6.58
N PHE A 54 4.21 -14.58 5.96
CA PHE A 54 4.28 -13.91 4.67
C PHE A 54 3.61 -12.53 4.78
N HIS A 55 4.33 -11.50 4.41
CA HIS A 55 3.89 -10.10 4.51
C HIS A 55 3.66 -9.51 3.12
N ALA A 56 2.48 -8.96 2.88
CA ALA A 56 2.09 -8.25 1.68
C ALA A 56 1.63 -6.81 2.04
N PRO A 57 1.87 -5.82 1.17
CA PRO A 57 2.52 -5.90 -0.13
C PRO A 57 4.05 -5.96 -0.03
N TYR A 58 4.71 -6.26 -1.14
CA TYR A 58 6.18 -6.25 -1.23
C TYR A 58 6.78 -4.91 -0.80
N VAL A 59 6.10 -3.81 -1.10
CA VAL A 59 6.51 -2.44 -0.72
C VAL A 59 6.77 -2.33 0.78
N SER A 60 5.84 -2.74 1.63
CA SER A 60 6.01 -2.65 3.09
C SER A 60 6.90 -3.75 3.66
N SER A 61 6.95 -4.92 3.03
CA SER A 61 7.78 -6.04 3.50
C SER A 61 9.25 -5.93 3.11
N ASN A 62 9.59 -5.10 2.12
CA ASN A 62 10.96 -4.87 1.64
C ASN A 62 11.29 -3.38 1.50
N TRP A 63 10.82 -2.57 2.45
CA TRP A 63 11.16 -1.16 2.46
C TRP A 63 12.67 -0.98 2.62
N PRO A 64 13.33 -0.14 1.80
CA PRO A 64 14.77 0.01 1.84
C PRO A 64 15.22 0.75 3.11
N ASP A 65 16.31 0.28 3.68
CA ASP A 65 16.98 0.95 4.79
C ASP A 65 17.38 2.39 4.40
N GLY A 66 17.14 3.34 5.30
CA GLY A 66 17.46 4.74 5.09
C GLY A 66 16.43 5.56 4.31
N ALA A 67 15.37 4.95 3.79
CA ALA A 67 14.22 5.69 3.25
C ALA A 67 13.19 5.91 4.37
N ASP A 68 12.88 7.17 4.67
CA ASP A 68 11.88 7.52 5.66
C ASP A 68 10.50 7.04 5.20
N SER A 69 9.86 6.16 5.97
CA SER A 69 8.57 5.56 5.63
C SER A 69 7.38 6.52 5.66
N PHE A 70 7.55 7.68 6.30
CA PHE A 70 6.53 8.73 6.37
C PHE A 70 6.69 9.79 5.29
N GLU A 71 7.94 10.04 4.86
CA GLU A 71 8.24 11.05 3.85
C GLU A 71 8.36 10.47 2.44
N CYS A 72 8.55 9.16 2.31
CA CYS A 72 8.75 8.50 1.04
C CYS A 72 7.57 7.60 0.64
N GLY A 73 7.45 7.39 -0.66
CA GLY A 73 6.55 6.42 -1.28
C GLY A 73 7.27 5.60 -2.34
N ALA A 74 6.72 4.47 -2.70
CA ALA A 74 7.20 3.64 -3.79
C ALA A 74 6.30 3.81 -5.02
N ILE A 75 6.92 4.01 -6.18
CA ILE A 75 6.24 3.83 -7.47
C ILE A 75 6.03 2.33 -7.69
N ILE A 76 4.78 1.91 -7.82
CA ILE A 76 4.38 0.50 -7.87
C ILE A 76 4.10 -0.03 -9.27
N GLY A 77 4.61 0.65 -10.29
CA GLY A 77 4.45 0.25 -11.70
C GLY A 77 5.69 0.47 -12.54
N GLY A 78 5.69 -0.17 -13.71
CA GLY A 78 6.69 0.08 -14.74
C GLY A 78 6.30 1.23 -15.66
N ASN A 79 7.29 2.03 -16.07
CA ASN A 79 7.11 3.12 -17.04
C ASN A 79 6.07 4.18 -16.62
N VAL A 80 5.94 4.42 -15.33
CA VAL A 80 5.01 5.39 -14.75
C VAL A 80 5.43 6.80 -15.11
N ILE A 81 4.48 7.62 -15.53
CA ILE A 81 4.72 8.99 -15.99
C ILE A 81 4.67 9.95 -14.81
N LEU A 82 5.75 10.74 -14.65
CA LEU A 82 5.72 11.96 -13.85
C LEU A 82 5.35 13.13 -14.74
N ARG A 83 4.43 13.95 -14.28
CA ARG A 83 3.90 15.10 -15.01
C ARG A 83 4.27 16.41 -14.34
N ARG A 84 4.28 17.49 -15.10
CA ARG A 84 4.57 18.84 -14.60
C ARG A 84 3.46 19.39 -13.71
N GLY A 85 2.24 18.89 -13.85
CA GLY A 85 1.06 19.29 -13.07
C GLY A 85 0.17 18.09 -12.76
N PRO A 86 -0.80 18.26 -11.84
CA PRO A 86 -1.69 17.20 -11.36
C PRO A 86 -2.88 16.97 -12.32
N ALA A 87 -2.58 16.65 -13.58
CA ALA A 87 -3.59 16.39 -14.59
C ALA A 87 -3.08 15.38 -15.63
N PRO A 88 -3.95 14.55 -16.23
CA PRO A 88 -3.57 13.51 -17.17
C PRO A 88 -3.02 14.04 -18.50
N ASP A 89 -3.32 15.27 -18.86
CA ASP A 89 -2.83 15.98 -20.05
C ASP A 89 -1.64 16.91 -19.78
N ALA A 90 -1.22 17.09 -18.52
CA ALA A 90 -0.07 17.89 -18.19
C ALA A 90 1.20 17.33 -18.82
N ALA A 91 2.12 18.22 -19.19
CA ALA A 91 3.38 17.86 -19.86
C ALA A 91 4.18 16.80 -19.07
N ILE A 92 4.76 15.87 -19.78
CA ILE A 92 5.58 14.79 -19.19
C ILE A 92 6.91 15.41 -18.74
N VAL A 93 7.30 15.16 -17.50
CA VAL A 93 8.65 15.47 -16.98
C VAL A 93 9.58 14.30 -17.28
N THR A 94 9.18 13.09 -16.87
CA THR A 94 9.98 11.87 -17.06
C THR A 94 9.10 10.63 -16.87
N ARG A 95 9.73 9.45 -17.05
CA ARG A 95 9.14 8.16 -16.73
C ARG A 95 10.05 7.42 -15.76
N THR A 96 9.44 6.68 -14.84
CA THR A 96 10.17 5.88 -13.85
C THR A 96 9.49 4.54 -13.60
N SER A 97 10.21 3.60 -13.02
CA SER A 97 9.68 2.27 -12.69
C SER A 97 10.19 1.85 -11.32
N TYR A 98 9.27 1.43 -10.45
CA TYR A 98 9.58 0.83 -9.14
C TYR A 98 10.57 1.64 -8.29
N ALA A 99 10.53 2.96 -8.38
CA ALA A 99 11.43 3.86 -7.67
C ALA A 99 10.86 4.28 -6.32
N ILE A 100 11.75 4.43 -5.33
CA ILE A 100 11.41 5.16 -4.11
C ILE A 100 11.51 6.65 -4.42
N VAL A 101 10.50 7.40 -4.01
CA VAL A 101 10.35 8.83 -4.24
C VAL A 101 10.05 9.55 -2.94
N ARG A 102 10.57 10.77 -2.79
CA ARG A 102 10.13 11.63 -1.69
C ARG A 102 8.79 12.26 -2.05
N VAL A 103 7.82 12.17 -1.15
CA VAL A 103 6.52 12.84 -1.29
C VAL A 103 6.65 14.26 -0.74
N LEU A 104 6.34 15.26 -1.56
CA LEU A 104 6.58 16.69 -1.24
C LEU A 104 5.40 17.35 -0.49
N GLY A 105 4.46 16.54 -0.01
CA GLY A 105 3.23 17.00 0.63
C GLY A 105 2.05 17.01 -0.34
N ARG A 106 0.85 17.23 0.19
CA ARG A 106 -0.37 17.41 -0.61
C ARG A 106 -0.94 18.78 -0.37
N GLY A 107 -1.16 19.53 -1.44
CA GLY A 107 -2.05 20.68 -1.38
C GLY A 107 -3.51 20.24 -1.25
N PRO A 108 -4.38 21.02 -0.59
CA PRO A 108 -5.78 20.67 -0.37
C PRO A 108 -6.60 20.53 -1.67
N GLU A 109 -6.09 21.06 -2.77
CA GLU A 109 -6.80 21.13 -4.07
C GLU A 109 -6.40 20.01 -5.05
N VAL A 110 -5.40 19.19 -4.70
CA VAL A 110 -4.88 18.15 -5.59
C VAL A 110 -5.49 16.80 -5.22
N ARG A 111 -6.46 16.36 -6.00
CA ARG A 111 -7.03 15.01 -5.88
C ARG A 111 -6.32 14.04 -6.82
N ASP A 112 -6.14 12.81 -6.36
CA ASP A 112 -5.61 11.67 -7.13
C ASP A 112 -4.17 11.84 -7.66
N TRP A 113 -3.46 12.92 -7.28
CA TRP A 113 -2.11 13.20 -7.70
C TRP A 113 -1.24 13.64 -6.52
N SER A 114 -0.05 13.07 -6.43
CA SER A 114 0.94 13.42 -5.40
C SER A 114 2.17 14.06 -6.03
N PRO A 115 2.63 15.22 -5.51
CA PRO A 115 3.89 15.79 -5.91
C PRO A 115 5.04 14.98 -5.31
N VAL A 116 6.00 14.59 -6.13
CA VAL A 116 7.11 13.73 -5.73
C VAL A 116 8.43 14.24 -6.30
N ARG A 117 9.52 13.87 -5.62
CA ARG A 117 10.90 14.08 -6.07
C ARG A 117 11.60 12.74 -6.21
N LEU A 118 12.18 12.50 -7.39
CA LEU A 118 13.05 11.36 -7.65
C LEU A 118 14.42 11.54 -6.97
N SER A 119 15.17 10.45 -6.81
CA SER A 119 16.55 10.46 -6.34
C SER A 119 17.48 11.28 -7.24
N THR A 120 17.12 11.46 -8.51
CA THR A 120 17.83 12.34 -9.47
C THR A 120 17.62 13.83 -9.24
N GLY A 121 16.74 14.21 -8.30
CA GLY A 121 16.32 15.59 -8.04
C GLY A 121 15.17 16.09 -8.92
N GLN A 122 14.74 15.32 -9.91
CA GLN A 122 13.60 15.70 -10.75
C GLN A 122 12.30 15.66 -9.93
N GLU A 123 11.46 16.69 -10.08
CA GLU A 123 10.16 16.80 -9.45
C GLU A 123 9.03 16.69 -10.46
N GLY A 124 7.89 16.20 -10.00
CA GLY A 124 6.67 16.11 -10.80
C GLY A 124 5.53 15.52 -10.00
N TYR A 125 4.41 15.35 -10.65
CA TYR A 125 3.21 14.74 -10.10
C TYR A 125 3.05 13.31 -10.62
N VAL A 126 2.74 12.38 -9.74
CA VAL A 126 2.37 11.01 -10.07
C VAL A 126 0.92 10.77 -9.64
N HIS A 127 0.18 10.00 -10.44
CA HIS A 127 -1.18 9.58 -10.05
C HIS A 127 -1.10 8.61 -8.86
N ASP A 128 -1.99 8.79 -7.89
CA ASP A 128 -1.97 8.03 -6.62
C ASP A 128 -2.16 6.51 -6.80
N ASP A 129 -2.77 6.08 -7.90
CA ASP A 129 -2.84 4.65 -8.25
C ASP A 129 -1.47 4.00 -8.43
N PHE A 130 -0.43 4.78 -8.73
CA PHE A 130 0.93 4.32 -8.93
C PHE A 130 1.86 4.63 -7.75
N LEU A 131 1.34 5.17 -6.66
CA LEU A 131 2.12 5.50 -5.47
C LEU A 131 1.61 4.72 -4.26
N MET A 132 2.51 4.14 -3.48
CA MET A 132 2.19 3.44 -2.25
C MET A 132 3.21 3.75 -1.16
N GLY A 133 2.73 4.15 0.02
CA GLY A 133 3.58 4.32 1.20
C GLY A 133 3.88 3.00 1.91
N ALA A 134 4.98 2.95 2.65
CA ALA A 134 5.36 1.78 3.46
C ALA A 134 4.34 1.47 4.56
N THR A 135 3.71 2.51 5.11
CA THR A 135 2.70 2.45 6.19
C THR A 135 1.27 2.27 5.69
N GLY A 136 1.07 2.02 4.39
CA GLY A 136 -0.24 1.71 3.81
C GLY A 136 -0.85 0.42 4.32
N LEU A 137 -1.98 0.02 3.74
CA LEU A 137 -2.64 -1.25 4.09
C LEU A 137 -1.70 -2.43 3.88
N ARG A 138 -1.61 -3.31 4.88
CA ARG A 138 -0.75 -4.50 4.89
C ARG A 138 -1.55 -5.72 5.32
N ALA A 139 -1.29 -6.84 4.65
CA ALA A 139 -1.81 -8.15 5.02
C ALA A 139 -0.66 -9.03 5.51
N ILE A 140 -0.80 -9.63 6.68
CA ILE A 140 0.16 -10.60 7.22
C ILE A 140 -0.52 -11.95 7.27
N PHE A 141 0.12 -12.94 6.68
CA PHE A 141 -0.32 -14.32 6.69
C PHE A 141 0.60 -15.13 7.61
N ALA A 142 0.01 -15.98 8.41
CA ALA A 142 0.73 -16.90 9.29
C ALA A 142 0.38 -18.36 8.94
N LEU A 143 1.38 -19.23 9.03
CA LEU A 143 1.21 -20.67 8.91
C LEU A 143 0.90 -21.23 10.30
N THR A 144 -0.37 -21.64 10.50
CA THR A 144 -0.84 -22.21 11.77
C THR A 144 -1.43 -23.58 11.50
N ASN A 145 -0.93 -24.61 12.19
CA ASN A 145 -1.36 -26.02 12.02
C ASN A 145 -1.36 -26.47 10.55
N GLY A 146 -0.30 -26.10 9.80
CA GLY A 146 -0.15 -26.45 8.38
C GLY A 146 -1.04 -25.69 7.40
N GLN A 147 -1.78 -24.67 7.86
CA GLN A 147 -2.65 -23.85 7.03
C GLN A 147 -2.23 -22.38 7.08
N TRP A 148 -2.09 -21.76 5.91
CA TRP A 148 -1.90 -20.33 5.79
C TRP A 148 -3.22 -19.57 6.04
N ARG A 149 -3.19 -18.65 6.99
CA ARG A 149 -4.32 -17.80 7.33
C ARG A 149 -3.89 -16.34 7.38
N MET A 150 -4.75 -15.43 6.97
CA MET A 150 -4.52 -14.01 7.16
C MET A 150 -4.70 -13.66 8.63
N ALA A 151 -3.59 -13.37 9.30
CA ALA A 151 -3.53 -13.08 10.72
C ALA A 151 -3.71 -11.57 11.02
N SER A 152 -3.40 -10.72 10.04
CA SER A 152 -3.51 -9.26 10.22
C SER A 152 -3.84 -8.57 8.89
N LEU A 153 -4.69 -7.53 8.97
CA LEU A 153 -4.97 -6.59 7.88
C LEU A 153 -5.04 -5.19 8.51
N VAL A 154 -3.92 -4.47 8.44
CA VAL A 154 -3.73 -3.21 9.17
C VAL A 154 -3.14 -2.12 8.29
N ALA A 155 -3.40 -0.86 8.62
CA ALA A 155 -2.78 0.31 8.04
C ALA A 155 -2.21 1.21 9.16
N GLY A 156 -1.18 1.99 8.84
CA GLY A 156 -0.47 2.82 9.81
C GLY A 156 0.68 2.08 10.51
N ASP A 157 1.24 2.69 11.53
CA ASP A 157 2.27 2.11 12.43
C ASP A 157 1.63 1.62 13.71
#